data_1909b0694b89cc4bebc61ce21d876a34
#
_entry.id   1909b0694b89cc4bebc61ce21d876a34
#
_cell.length_a   1.000
_cell.length_b   1.000
_cell.length_c   1.000
_cell.angle_alpha   90.00
_cell.angle_beta   90.00
_cell.angle_gamma   90.00
#
_symmetry.space_group_name_H-M   'P 1'
#
loop_
_entity.id
_entity.type
_entity.pdbx_description
1 polymer ?
#
loop_
_entity_poly.entity_id
_entity_poly.type
_entity_poly.pdbx_seq_one_letter_code
_entity_poly.pdbx_strand_id
1 'polypeptide(L)'
;GAITRIAVVQIGREERIGLKEAFCFVRGKYVSYLMSPLFVVVACAVLSLPIVGISALLNFDIGVVLASVLWVLVVIAGIAIAVLLTGLFFGWPLMWPTISTEESGDVYEATSRSFAYTFQAPLQYFGFALIICAIWVPGVVIVQSFAVLVEQVVFAVAGVSGGNTMDDVQQFIKTGGIHTDSPTAIYMLGVNVIGGIHWIGHIIADAFCVGFFFCSSAGVYLLLRRFVDQTEIDEVFVVDEKTKYGLEDLLQQSTENAAATVNDEGAE
;
A
#
# COMPACT_ATOMS: atom_id res chain seq x y z
N GLY A 1 -3.82 1.08 -3.05
CA GLY A 1 -4.78 0.08 -3.58
C GLY A 1 -4.86 0.10 -5.11
N ALA A 2 -5.24 1.23 -5.75
CA ALA A 2 -5.39 1.27 -7.22
C ALA A 2 -4.09 0.91 -7.96
N ILE A 3 -2.95 1.46 -7.52
CA ILE A 3 -1.64 1.15 -8.10
C ILE A 3 -1.31 -0.34 -7.92
N THR A 4 -1.53 -0.90 -6.73
CA THR A 4 -1.29 -2.32 -6.48
C THR A 4 -2.20 -3.21 -7.33
N ARG A 5 -3.48 -2.83 -7.51
CA ARG A 5 -4.41 -3.56 -8.37
C ARG A 5 -3.95 -3.59 -9.82
N ILE A 6 -3.57 -2.43 -10.39
CA ILE A 6 -3.04 -2.36 -11.75
C ILE A 6 -1.77 -3.21 -11.88
N ALA A 7 -0.85 -3.10 -10.91
CA ALA A 7 0.41 -3.82 -10.93
C ALA A 7 0.20 -5.34 -10.85
N VAL A 8 -0.67 -5.82 -9.96
CA VAL A 8 -0.95 -7.24 -9.80
C VAL A 8 -1.55 -7.85 -11.07
N VAL A 9 -2.53 -7.18 -11.71
CA VAL A 9 -3.14 -7.68 -12.95
C VAL A 9 -2.15 -7.62 -14.12
N GLN A 10 -1.38 -6.55 -14.22
CA GLN A 10 -0.41 -6.39 -15.31
C GLN A 10 0.76 -7.39 -15.19
N ILE A 11 1.25 -7.67 -13.98
CA ILE A 11 2.35 -8.62 -13.76
C ILE A 11 1.83 -10.07 -13.85
N GLY A 12 0.65 -10.35 -13.28
CA GLY A 12 0.10 -11.70 -13.24
C GLY A 12 -0.47 -12.14 -14.57
N ARG A 13 -1.30 -11.34 -15.21
CA ARG A 13 -2.03 -11.72 -16.42
C ARG A 13 -1.55 -11.06 -17.71
N GLU A 14 -0.57 -10.16 -17.62
CA GLU A 14 -0.12 -9.32 -18.74
C GLU A 14 -1.25 -8.44 -19.34
N GLU A 15 -2.37 -8.30 -18.62
CA GLU A 15 -3.52 -7.51 -19.03
C GLU A 15 -3.43 -6.07 -18.48
N ARG A 16 -3.93 -5.10 -19.24
CA ARG A 16 -3.96 -3.69 -18.82
C ARG A 16 -5.37 -3.31 -18.39
N ILE A 17 -5.54 -3.04 -17.11
CA ILE A 17 -6.80 -2.48 -16.59
C ILE A 17 -6.73 -0.95 -16.53
N GLY A 18 -7.88 -0.31 -16.77
CA GLY A 18 -8.01 1.14 -16.70
C GLY A 18 -7.98 1.65 -15.26
N LEU A 19 -7.52 2.91 -15.07
CA LEU A 19 -7.55 3.58 -13.78
C LEU A 19 -8.95 3.57 -13.14
N LYS A 20 -9.99 3.81 -13.94
CA LYS A 20 -11.39 3.84 -13.48
C LYS A 20 -11.83 2.50 -12.91
N GLU A 21 -11.46 1.42 -13.56
CA GLU A 21 -11.76 0.05 -13.15
C GLU A 21 -11.02 -0.31 -11.85
N ALA A 22 -9.71 0.02 -11.78
CA ALA A 22 -8.92 -0.17 -10.57
C ALA A 22 -9.50 0.61 -9.38
N PHE A 23 -9.95 1.85 -9.58
CA PHE A 23 -10.61 2.63 -8.53
C PHE A 23 -11.96 2.05 -8.11
N CYS A 24 -12.75 1.53 -9.06
CA CYS A 24 -14.03 0.87 -8.76
C CYS A 24 -13.81 -0.37 -7.87
N PHE A 25 -12.83 -1.20 -8.19
CA PHE A 25 -12.44 -2.36 -7.39
C PHE A 25 -12.03 -1.96 -5.97
N VAL A 26 -11.13 -0.98 -5.84
CA VAL A 26 -10.64 -0.51 -4.53
C VAL A 26 -11.74 0.13 -3.70
N ARG A 27 -12.68 0.86 -4.34
CA ARG A 27 -13.82 1.44 -3.64
C ARG A 27 -14.70 0.38 -2.99
N GLY A 28 -14.86 -0.78 -3.62
CA GLY A 28 -15.59 -1.91 -3.03
C GLY A 28 -14.89 -2.52 -1.81
N LYS A 29 -13.56 -2.42 -1.75
CA LYS A 29 -12.71 -3.06 -0.72
C LYS A 29 -11.92 -2.06 0.14
N TYR A 30 -12.25 -0.75 0.13
CA TYR A 30 -11.45 0.26 0.82
C TYR A 30 -11.29 0.00 2.32
N VAL A 31 -12.31 -0.59 2.94
CA VAL A 31 -12.27 -0.98 4.36
C VAL A 31 -11.18 -2.02 4.60
N SER A 32 -11.07 -3.04 3.74
CA SER A 32 -10.03 -4.07 3.87
C SER A 32 -8.62 -3.47 3.74
N TYR A 33 -8.40 -2.54 2.79
CA TYR A 33 -7.11 -1.87 2.64
C TYR A 33 -6.69 -1.05 3.87
N LEU A 34 -7.65 -0.38 4.52
CA LEU A 34 -7.39 0.42 5.71
C LEU A 34 -7.27 -0.45 6.96
N MET A 35 -8.17 -1.42 7.10
CA MET A 35 -8.27 -2.23 8.31
C MET A 35 -7.20 -3.31 8.42
N SER A 36 -6.59 -3.77 7.33
CA SER A 36 -5.58 -4.83 7.40
C SER A 36 -4.37 -4.46 8.27
N PRO A 37 -3.68 -3.32 8.12
CA PRO A 37 -2.63 -2.93 9.05
C PRO A 37 -3.18 -2.53 10.43
N LEU A 38 -4.37 -1.91 10.48
CA LEU A 38 -5.00 -1.46 11.73
C LEU A 38 -5.41 -2.65 12.62
N PHE A 39 -5.83 -3.77 12.03
CA PHE A 39 -6.18 -5.01 12.73
C PHE A 39 -5.02 -5.49 13.63
N VAL A 40 -3.79 -5.48 13.11
CA VAL A 40 -2.61 -5.87 13.88
C VAL A 40 -2.33 -4.89 15.01
N VAL A 41 -2.48 -3.58 14.77
CA VAL A 41 -2.32 -2.55 15.82
C VAL A 41 -3.35 -2.75 16.93
N VAL A 42 -4.60 -3.03 16.59
CA VAL A 42 -5.66 -3.33 17.57
C VAL A 42 -5.34 -4.61 18.36
N ALA A 43 -4.87 -5.65 17.67
CA ALA A 43 -4.43 -6.88 18.35
C ALA A 43 -3.29 -6.61 19.36
N CYS A 44 -2.30 -5.81 19.00
CA CYS A 44 -1.23 -5.38 19.91
C CYS A 44 -1.79 -4.57 21.10
N ALA A 45 -2.75 -3.69 20.87
CA ALA A 45 -3.40 -2.92 21.92
C ALA A 45 -4.17 -3.83 22.90
N VAL A 46 -4.89 -4.81 22.41
CA VAL A 46 -5.59 -5.81 23.25
C VAL A 46 -4.60 -6.65 24.06
N LEU A 47 -3.51 -7.11 23.43
CA LEU A 47 -2.46 -7.87 24.13
C LEU A 47 -1.70 -7.03 25.15
N SER A 48 -1.69 -5.71 25.06
CA SER A 48 -1.07 -4.83 26.05
C SER A 48 -1.90 -4.68 27.34
N LEU A 49 -3.23 -4.94 27.30
CA LEU A 49 -4.10 -4.80 28.47
C LEU A 49 -3.67 -5.65 29.68
N PRO A 50 -3.34 -6.96 29.56
CA PRO A 50 -2.85 -7.73 30.68
C PRO A 50 -1.50 -7.21 31.20
N ILE A 51 -0.62 -6.68 30.36
CA ILE A 51 0.64 -6.05 30.77
C ILE A 51 0.35 -4.85 31.67
N VAL A 52 -0.54 -3.96 31.23
CA VAL A 52 -0.94 -2.77 32.01
C VAL A 52 -1.64 -3.17 33.31
N GLY A 53 -2.52 -4.18 33.27
CA GLY A 53 -3.22 -4.67 34.46
C GLY A 53 -2.28 -5.25 35.51
N ILE A 54 -1.33 -6.10 35.10
CA ILE A 54 -0.33 -6.69 36.02
C ILE A 54 0.63 -5.60 36.53
N SER A 55 1.04 -4.67 35.68
CA SER A 55 1.92 -3.56 36.08
C SER A 55 1.25 -2.61 37.07
N ALA A 56 -0.07 -2.46 37.04
CA ALA A 56 -0.79 -1.66 38.05
C ALA A 56 -0.68 -2.22 39.47
N LEU A 57 -0.47 -3.53 39.63
CA LEU A 57 -0.24 -4.18 40.93
C LEU A 57 1.07 -3.72 41.59
N LEU A 58 2.05 -3.25 40.80
CA LEU A 58 3.35 -2.77 41.33
C LEU A 58 3.23 -1.51 42.20
N ASN A 59 2.08 -0.84 42.19
CA ASN A 59 1.85 0.34 43.02
C ASN A 59 1.59 0.00 44.52
N PHE A 60 1.49 -1.29 44.88
CA PHE A 60 1.20 -1.75 46.25
C PHE A 60 2.23 -2.81 46.67
N ASP A 61 2.70 -2.79 47.92
CA ASP A 61 3.75 -3.72 48.43
C ASP A 61 3.38 -5.19 48.22
N ILE A 62 2.16 -5.59 48.57
CA ILE A 62 1.65 -6.96 48.36
C ILE A 62 1.48 -7.25 46.85
N GLY A 63 1.10 -6.25 46.06
CA GLY A 63 0.94 -6.34 44.62
C GLY A 63 2.26 -6.65 43.90
N VAL A 64 3.40 -6.17 44.39
CA VAL A 64 4.73 -6.49 43.85
C VAL A 64 4.99 -7.99 43.87
N VAL A 65 4.67 -8.68 45.00
CA VAL A 65 4.84 -10.12 45.12
C VAL A 65 3.93 -10.87 44.13
N LEU A 66 2.66 -10.44 44.02
CA LEU A 66 1.73 -11.05 43.06
C LEU A 66 2.17 -10.80 41.62
N ALA A 67 2.54 -9.56 41.29
CA ALA A 67 3.03 -9.20 39.98
C ALA A 67 4.30 -9.99 39.59
N SER A 68 5.21 -10.25 40.55
CA SER A 68 6.41 -11.02 40.28
C SER A 68 6.12 -12.46 39.83
N VAL A 69 5.11 -13.09 40.43
CA VAL A 69 4.64 -14.43 39.99
C VAL A 69 4.00 -14.40 38.60
N LEU A 70 3.21 -13.36 38.33
CA LEU A 70 2.53 -13.17 37.05
C LEU A 70 3.44 -12.58 35.94
N TRP A 71 4.69 -12.22 36.27
CA TRP A 71 5.60 -11.54 35.34
C TRP A 71 5.93 -12.38 34.11
N VAL A 72 5.85 -13.70 34.22
CA VAL A 72 6.00 -14.62 33.09
C VAL A 72 4.94 -14.34 31.99
N LEU A 73 3.69 -14.03 32.38
CA LEU A 73 2.63 -13.69 31.45
C LEU A 73 2.91 -12.35 30.73
N VAL A 74 3.50 -11.38 31.45
CA VAL A 74 3.93 -10.11 30.90
C VAL A 74 4.98 -10.32 29.79
N VAL A 75 5.96 -11.19 30.07
CA VAL A 75 7.02 -11.52 29.10
C VAL A 75 6.44 -12.23 27.87
N ILE A 76 5.54 -13.21 28.07
CA ILE A 76 4.87 -13.91 26.95
C ILE A 76 4.08 -12.95 26.11
N ALA A 77 3.27 -12.06 26.73
CA ALA A 77 2.51 -11.04 26.01
C ALA A 77 3.44 -10.06 25.25
N GLY A 78 4.56 -9.66 25.88
CA GLY A 78 5.58 -8.84 25.23
C GLY A 78 6.20 -9.49 24.00
N ILE A 79 6.53 -10.78 24.08
CA ILE A 79 7.04 -11.55 22.93
C ILE A 79 5.97 -11.61 21.82
N ALA A 80 4.71 -11.88 22.16
CA ALA A 80 3.62 -11.92 21.18
C ALA A 80 3.44 -10.57 20.45
N ILE A 81 3.46 -9.45 21.21
CA ILE A 81 3.42 -8.11 20.63
C ILE A 81 4.63 -7.86 19.72
N ALA A 82 5.83 -8.24 20.13
CA ALA A 82 7.03 -8.07 19.34
C ALA A 82 6.96 -8.84 18.00
N VAL A 83 6.45 -10.06 18.01
CA VAL A 83 6.22 -10.87 16.80
C VAL A 83 5.18 -10.20 15.89
N LEU A 84 4.05 -9.73 16.44
CA LEU A 84 3.03 -9.03 15.66
C LEU A 84 3.55 -7.73 15.04
N LEU A 85 4.31 -6.93 15.78
CA LEU A 85 4.90 -5.69 15.27
C LEU A 85 5.97 -5.96 14.20
N THR A 86 6.77 -7.00 14.37
CA THR A 86 7.74 -7.44 13.35
C THR A 86 7.01 -7.90 12.09
N GLY A 87 5.96 -8.70 12.24
CA GLY A 87 5.10 -9.13 11.13
C GLY A 87 4.41 -7.95 10.44
N LEU A 88 3.95 -6.96 11.19
CA LEU A 88 3.38 -5.74 10.62
C LEU A 88 4.43 -4.95 9.85
N PHE A 89 5.61 -4.71 10.44
CA PHE A 89 6.67 -3.89 9.82
C PHE A 89 7.13 -4.44 8.47
N PHE A 90 7.33 -5.75 8.39
CA PHE A 90 7.75 -6.39 7.14
C PHE A 90 6.57 -6.83 6.26
N GLY A 91 5.44 -7.19 6.84
CA GLY A 91 4.28 -7.73 6.12
C GLY A 91 3.34 -6.67 5.54
N TRP A 92 3.27 -5.45 6.09
CA TRP A 92 2.33 -4.44 5.60
C TRP A 92 2.43 -4.13 4.10
N PRO A 93 3.61 -4.13 3.46
CA PRO A 93 3.69 -3.90 2.02
C PRO A 93 3.03 -5.00 1.19
N LEU A 94 2.92 -6.23 1.75
CA LEU A 94 2.32 -7.38 1.10
C LEU A 94 0.79 -7.45 1.29
N MET A 95 0.23 -6.77 2.32
CA MET A 95 -1.20 -6.81 2.62
C MET A 95 -2.05 -6.24 1.47
N TRP A 96 -1.63 -5.13 0.88
CA TRP A 96 -2.39 -4.49 -0.19
C TRP A 96 -2.38 -5.29 -1.51
N PRO A 97 -1.25 -5.85 -1.97
CA PRO A 97 -1.25 -6.81 -3.06
C PRO A 97 -2.14 -8.02 -2.80
N THR A 98 -2.16 -8.58 -1.58
CA THR A 98 -3.05 -9.70 -1.22
C THR A 98 -4.52 -9.36 -1.48
N ILE A 99 -4.98 -8.19 -0.98
CA ILE A 99 -6.36 -7.72 -1.20
C ILE A 99 -6.63 -7.50 -2.70
N SER A 100 -5.60 -7.06 -3.44
CA SER A 100 -5.70 -6.78 -4.88
C SER A 100 -5.77 -8.04 -5.73
N THR A 101 -5.27 -9.17 -5.25
CA THR A 101 -5.15 -10.42 -5.99
C THR A 101 -6.40 -11.31 -5.83
N GLU A 102 -6.98 -11.32 -4.62
CA GLU A 102 -8.04 -12.26 -4.25
C GLU A 102 -9.45 -11.69 -4.48
N GLU A 103 -10.42 -12.60 -4.76
CA GLU A 103 -11.83 -12.23 -4.89
C GLU A 103 -12.42 -11.76 -3.55
N SER A 104 -12.16 -12.48 -2.45
CA SER A 104 -12.60 -12.10 -1.11
C SER A 104 -11.86 -10.85 -0.63
N GLY A 105 -10.54 -10.84 -0.70
CA GLY A 105 -9.65 -9.75 -0.32
C GLY A 105 -10.01 -9.16 1.04
N ASP A 106 -10.24 -10.02 2.04
CA ASP A 106 -10.62 -9.59 3.37
C ASP A 106 -9.42 -9.24 4.27
N VAL A 107 -9.69 -8.64 5.42
CA VAL A 107 -8.67 -8.17 6.38
C VAL A 107 -7.85 -9.33 6.95
N TYR A 108 -8.55 -10.43 7.27
CA TYR A 108 -7.91 -11.59 7.89
C TYR A 108 -6.98 -12.31 6.91
N GLU A 109 -7.44 -12.52 5.69
CA GLU A 109 -6.65 -13.15 4.63
C GLU A 109 -5.41 -12.31 4.29
N ALA A 110 -5.58 -10.98 4.15
CA ALA A 110 -4.47 -10.07 3.89
C ALA A 110 -3.41 -10.12 4.98
N THR A 111 -3.82 -10.11 6.25
CA THR A 111 -2.90 -10.17 7.40
C THR A 111 -2.24 -11.54 7.52
N SER A 112 -3.02 -12.61 7.45
CA SER A 112 -2.54 -13.99 7.62
C SER A 112 -1.53 -14.37 6.54
N ARG A 113 -1.83 -14.14 5.27
CA ARG A 113 -0.91 -14.45 4.15
C ARG A 113 0.36 -13.59 4.20
N SER A 114 0.23 -12.29 4.48
CA SER A 114 1.40 -11.41 4.59
C SER A 114 2.35 -11.85 5.70
N PHE A 115 1.82 -12.28 6.84
CA PHE A 115 2.60 -12.82 7.95
C PHE A 115 3.22 -14.18 7.59
N ALA A 116 2.43 -15.07 6.96
CA ALA A 116 2.93 -16.36 6.50
C ALA A 116 4.14 -16.18 5.59
N TYR A 117 4.07 -15.33 4.58
CA TYR A 117 5.18 -15.10 3.65
C TYR A 117 6.39 -14.45 4.32
N THR A 118 6.17 -13.53 5.26
CA THR A 118 7.25 -12.88 6.02
C THR A 118 8.00 -13.87 6.91
N PHE A 119 7.30 -14.78 7.59
CA PHE A 119 7.91 -15.70 8.55
C PHE A 119 8.30 -17.06 7.98
N GLN A 120 7.62 -17.55 6.95
CA GLN A 120 7.94 -18.84 6.33
C GLN A 120 9.07 -18.75 5.31
N ALA A 121 9.18 -17.63 4.60
CA ALA A 121 10.18 -17.42 3.55
C ALA A 121 10.99 -16.12 3.74
N PRO A 122 11.57 -15.84 4.93
CA PRO A 122 12.23 -14.58 5.19
C PRO A 122 13.43 -14.33 4.28
N LEU A 123 14.20 -15.34 3.97
CA LEU A 123 15.40 -15.22 3.13
C LEU A 123 15.02 -14.84 1.69
N GLN A 124 13.99 -15.45 1.13
CA GLN A 124 13.47 -15.13 -0.20
C GLN A 124 12.88 -13.72 -0.22
N TYR A 125 12.09 -13.36 0.81
CA TYR A 125 11.54 -12.02 0.94
C TYR A 125 12.63 -10.96 0.95
N PHE A 126 13.66 -11.12 1.80
CA PHE A 126 14.79 -10.19 1.83
C PHE A 126 15.61 -10.19 0.54
N GLY A 127 15.78 -11.35 -0.10
CA GLY A 127 16.44 -11.44 -1.40
C GLY A 127 15.73 -10.63 -2.48
N PHE A 128 14.41 -10.77 -2.60
CA PHE A 128 13.60 -9.98 -3.55
C PHE A 128 13.60 -8.49 -3.20
N ALA A 129 13.48 -8.16 -1.90
CA ALA A 129 13.54 -6.77 -1.45
C ALA A 129 14.89 -6.12 -1.79
N LEU A 130 15.99 -6.85 -1.65
CA LEU A 130 17.33 -6.34 -1.99
C LEU A 130 17.49 -6.09 -3.48
N ILE A 131 17.00 -6.98 -4.33
CA ILE A 131 17.01 -6.81 -5.80
C ILE A 131 16.19 -5.56 -6.17
N ILE A 132 15.00 -5.40 -5.57
CA ILE A 132 14.15 -4.24 -5.81
C ILE A 132 14.84 -2.95 -5.35
N CYS A 133 15.45 -2.92 -4.17
CA CYS A 133 16.20 -1.77 -3.70
C CYS A 133 17.36 -1.40 -4.65
N ALA A 134 18.05 -2.40 -5.19
CA ALA A 134 19.15 -2.19 -6.14
C ALA A 134 18.68 -1.53 -7.45
N ILE A 135 17.42 -1.74 -7.86
CA ILE A 135 16.82 -1.09 -9.04
C ILE A 135 16.19 0.26 -8.65
N TRP A 136 15.53 0.31 -7.49
CA TRP A 136 14.80 1.49 -7.02
C TRP A 136 15.71 2.68 -6.74
N VAL A 137 16.82 2.46 -6.03
CA VAL A 137 17.74 3.54 -5.66
C VAL A 137 18.25 4.32 -6.87
N PRO A 138 18.84 3.71 -7.91
CA PRO A 138 19.25 4.46 -9.09
C PRO A 138 18.06 5.07 -9.85
N GLY A 139 16.91 4.41 -9.90
CA GLY A 139 15.69 4.95 -10.51
C GLY A 139 15.24 6.25 -9.84
N VAL A 140 15.17 6.27 -8.51
CA VAL A 140 14.84 7.47 -7.74
C VAL A 140 15.87 8.57 -7.96
N VAL A 141 17.16 8.24 -7.90
CA VAL A 141 18.23 9.23 -8.12
C VAL A 141 18.10 9.88 -9.50
N ILE A 142 17.84 9.11 -10.55
CA ILE A 142 17.67 9.63 -11.91
C ILE A 142 16.46 10.57 -11.98
N VAL A 143 15.29 10.14 -11.47
CA VAL A 143 14.05 10.93 -11.53
C VAL A 143 14.17 12.21 -10.72
N GLN A 144 14.70 12.14 -9.50
CA GLN A 144 14.89 13.31 -8.65
C GLN A 144 15.94 14.27 -9.22
N SER A 145 17.05 13.74 -9.74
CA SER A 145 18.07 14.57 -10.40
C SER A 145 17.53 15.28 -11.63
N PHE A 146 16.65 14.61 -12.39
CA PHE A 146 15.98 15.23 -13.55
C PHE A 146 15.04 16.34 -13.11
N ALA A 147 14.26 16.16 -12.06
CA ALA A 147 13.36 17.19 -11.53
C ALA A 147 14.16 18.43 -11.08
N VAL A 148 15.25 18.22 -10.34
CA VAL A 148 16.17 19.31 -9.92
C VAL A 148 16.81 19.98 -11.12
N LEU A 149 17.23 19.23 -12.15
CA LEU A 149 17.80 19.80 -13.36
C LEU A 149 16.81 20.70 -14.09
N VAL A 150 15.56 20.26 -14.23
CA VAL A 150 14.48 21.06 -14.85
C VAL A 150 14.31 22.38 -14.07
N GLU A 151 14.25 22.32 -12.75
CA GLU A 151 14.16 23.50 -11.89
C GLU A 151 15.33 24.44 -12.11
N GLN A 152 16.57 23.94 -12.09
CA GLN A 152 17.77 24.75 -12.30
C GLN A 152 17.81 25.42 -13.67
N VAL A 153 17.42 24.69 -14.72
CA VAL A 153 17.37 25.24 -16.09
C VAL A 153 16.32 26.35 -16.17
N VAL A 154 15.13 26.13 -15.61
CA VAL A 154 14.07 27.15 -15.59
C VAL A 154 14.54 28.42 -14.88
N PHE A 155 15.14 28.30 -13.68
CA PHE A 155 15.63 29.46 -12.94
C PHE A 155 16.83 30.16 -13.62
N ALA A 156 17.73 29.38 -14.22
CA ALA A 156 18.87 29.97 -14.94
C ALA A 156 18.42 30.79 -16.16
N VAL A 157 17.47 30.27 -16.94
CA VAL A 157 16.97 30.96 -18.13
C VAL A 157 16.05 32.14 -17.76
N ALA A 158 15.13 31.93 -16.82
CA ALA A 158 14.18 32.96 -16.38
C ALA A 158 14.89 34.09 -15.61
N GLY A 159 15.95 33.76 -14.87
CA GLY A 159 16.77 34.75 -14.13
C GLY A 159 17.47 35.79 -15.03
N VAL A 160 17.74 35.48 -16.30
CA VAL A 160 18.33 36.41 -17.26
C VAL A 160 17.47 37.66 -17.44
N SER A 161 16.14 37.53 -17.39
CA SER A 161 15.20 38.66 -17.57
C SER A 161 14.36 38.96 -16.32
N GLY A 162 14.23 38.03 -15.40
CA GLY A 162 13.37 38.13 -14.20
C GLY A 162 14.01 38.92 -13.04
N GLY A 163 15.35 39.09 -13.04
CA GLY A 163 16.06 39.86 -12.03
C GLY A 163 15.71 39.44 -10.59
N ASN A 164 15.60 40.40 -9.69
CA ASN A 164 15.37 40.20 -8.24
C ASN A 164 14.05 39.41 -7.94
N THR A 165 13.04 39.52 -8.81
CA THR A 165 11.79 38.79 -8.64
C THR A 165 12.00 37.28 -8.75
N MET A 166 12.89 36.84 -9.63
CA MET A 166 13.19 35.42 -9.77
C MET A 166 13.99 34.88 -8.58
N ASP A 167 14.87 35.73 -8.00
CA ASP A 167 15.59 35.40 -6.76
C ASP A 167 14.61 35.23 -5.58
N ASP A 168 13.60 36.11 -5.47
CA ASP A 168 12.54 36.01 -4.47
C ASP A 168 11.72 34.72 -4.63
N VAL A 169 11.35 34.34 -5.87
CA VAL A 169 10.64 33.09 -6.15
C VAL A 169 11.50 31.88 -5.75
N GLN A 170 12.77 31.87 -6.11
CA GLN A 170 13.68 30.79 -5.76
C GLN A 170 13.87 30.67 -4.25
N GLN A 171 13.98 31.77 -3.56
CA GLN A 171 14.07 31.79 -2.10
C GLN A 171 12.77 31.33 -1.47
N PHE A 172 11.65 31.82 -1.98
CA PHE A 172 10.32 31.38 -1.47
C PHE A 172 10.15 29.87 -1.54
N ILE A 173 10.55 29.23 -2.65
CA ILE A 173 10.49 27.77 -2.80
C ILE A 173 11.39 27.07 -1.77
N LYS A 174 12.58 27.61 -1.48
CA LYS A 174 13.56 27.00 -0.55
C LYS A 174 13.23 27.22 0.92
N THR A 175 12.77 28.41 1.30
CA THR A 175 12.65 28.83 2.70
C THR A 175 11.27 29.34 3.11
N GLY A 176 10.36 29.55 2.16
CA GLY A 176 9.05 30.18 2.38
C GLY A 176 9.13 31.70 2.61
N GLY A 177 10.33 32.31 2.50
CA GLY A 177 10.55 33.75 2.68
C GLY A 177 10.85 34.44 1.35
N ILE A 178 10.76 35.80 1.32
CA ILE A 178 11.13 36.65 0.19
C ILE A 178 12.02 37.76 0.70
N HIS A 179 12.84 38.32 -0.18
CA HIS A 179 13.76 39.45 0.15
C HIS A 179 13.07 40.82 0.08
N THR A 180 11.95 40.92 -0.64
CA THR A 180 11.24 42.18 -0.84
C THR A 180 10.60 42.68 0.47
N ASP A 181 11.00 43.85 0.95
CA ASP A 181 10.59 44.41 2.25
C ASP A 181 9.09 44.75 2.38
N SER A 182 8.42 45.03 1.25
CA SER A 182 6.97 45.39 1.26
C SER A 182 6.26 44.86 0.01
N PRO A 183 6.01 43.54 -0.06
CA PRO A 183 5.42 42.95 -1.24
C PRO A 183 3.92 43.32 -1.37
N THR A 184 3.52 43.73 -2.58
CA THR A 184 2.10 43.93 -2.89
C THR A 184 1.36 42.59 -2.88
N ALA A 185 0.09 42.58 -2.54
CA ALA A 185 -0.74 41.36 -2.54
C ALA A 185 -0.72 40.62 -3.90
N ILE A 186 -0.69 41.37 -5.00
CA ILE A 186 -0.59 40.79 -6.36
C ILE A 186 0.78 40.13 -6.58
N TYR A 187 1.86 40.76 -6.09
CA TYR A 187 3.22 40.17 -6.14
C TYR A 187 3.28 38.84 -5.39
N MET A 188 2.77 38.80 -4.15
CA MET A 188 2.69 37.60 -3.33
C MET A 188 1.86 36.49 -4.00
N LEU A 189 0.73 36.85 -4.62
CA LEU A 189 -0.06 35.90 -5.39
C LEU A 189 0.75 35.28 -6.52
N GLY A 190 1.49 36.08 -7.29
CA GLY A 190 2.35 35.62 -8.38
C GLY A 190 3.44 34.65 -7.90
N VAL A 191 4.17 35.02 -6.84
CA VAL A 191 5.22 34.17 -6.23
C VAL A 191 4.65 32.84 -5.74
N ASN A 192 3.48 32.87 -5.06
CA ASN A 192 2.81 31.64 -4.59
C ASN A 192 2.37 30.73 -5.74
N VAL A 193 1.84 31.31 -6.84
CA VAL A 193 1.42 30.50 -8.01
C VAL A 193 2.62 29.84 -8.65
N ILE A 194 3.72 30.56 -8.88
CA ILE A 194 4.95 30.01 -9.46
C ILE A 194 5.54 28.94 -8.53
N GLY A 195 5.62 29.21 -7.23
CA GLY A 195 6.06 28.25 -6.22
C GLY A 195 5.18 26.98 -6.19
N GLY A 196 3.86 27.15 -6.30
CA GLY A 196 2.92 26.04 -6.38
C GLY A 196 3.12 25.14 -7.62
N ILE A 197 3.47 25.75 -8.79
CA ILE A 197 3.77 24.98 -10.00
C ILE A 197 5.04 24.15 -9.81
N HIS A 198 6.10 24.71 -9.22
CA HIS A 198 7.32 23.97 -8.90
C HIS A 198 7.08 22.86 -7.90
N TRP A 199 6.28 23.12 -6.85
CA TRP A 199 5.88 22.11 -5.87
C TRP A 199 5.13 20.93 -6.52
N ILE A 200 4.24 21.18 -7.47
CA ILE A 200 3.57 20.12 -8.26
C ILE A 200 4.61 19.29 -9.02
N GLY A 201 5.64 19.91 -9.60
CA GLY A 201 6.72 19.21 -10.27
C GLY A 201 7.45 18.23 -9.35
N HIS A 202 7.75 18.63 -8.13
CA HIS A 202 8.36 17.77 -7.11
C HIS A 202 7.41 16.64 -6.67
N ILE A 203 6.10 16.93 -6.48
CA ILE A 203 5.11 15.89 -6.17
C ILE A 203 5.05 14.81 -7.27
N ILE A 204 5.16 15.20 -8.54
CA ILE A 204 5.17 14.22 -9.64
C ILE A 204 6.43 13.32 -9.54
N ALA A 205 7.59 13.90 -9.23
CA ALA A 205 8.80 13.13 -9.01
C ALA A 205 8.71 12.21 -7.78
N ASP A 206 8.12 12.68 -6.68
CA ASP A 206 7.87 11.87 -5.49
C ASP A 206 6.83 10.77 -5.72
N ALA A 207 5.81 11.03 -6.55
CA ALA A 207 4.80 10.05 -6.93
C ALA A 207 5.41 8.83 -7.65
N PHE A 208 6.54 9.02 -8.37
CA PHE A 208 7.30 7.91 -8.94
C PHE A 208 7.81 6.96 -7.85
N CYS A 209 8.35 7.48 -6.75
CA CYS A 209 8.87 6.67 -5.64
C CYS A 209 7.76 5.82 -5.02
N VAL A 210 6.60 6.43 -4.78
CA VAL A 210 5.41 5.75 -4.22
C VAL A 210 4.86 4.71 -5.21
N GLY A 211 4.75 5.09 -6.48
CA GLY A 211 4.30 4.18 -7.54
C GLY A 211 5.19 2.96 -7.68
N PHE A 212 6.51 3.17 -7.75
CA PHE A 212 7.48 2.09 -7.84
C PHE A 212 7.42 1.16 -6.63
N PHE A 213 7.30 1.72 -5.41
CA PHE A 213 7.18 0.93 -4.18
C PHE A 213 5.98 -0.02 -4.23
N PHE A 214 4.79 0.47 -4.58
CA PHE A 214 3.59 -0.38 -4.62
C PHE A 214 3.58 -1.36 -5.79
N CYS A 215 4.14 -1.01 -6.95
CA CYS A 215 4.32 -1.94 -8.05
C CYS A 215 5.30 -3.08 -7.67
N SER A 216 6.39 -2.72 -7.01
CA SER A 216 7.39 -3.68 -6.54
C SER A 216 6.83 -4.60 -5.46
N SER A 217 6.05 -4.07 -4.51
CA SER A 217 5.35 -4.87 -3.50
C SER A 217 4.42 -5.91 -4.13
N ALA A 218 3.71 -5.53 -5.20
CA ALA A 218 2.86 -6.44 -5.96
C ALA A 218 3.69 -7.57 -6.59
N GLY A 219 4.83 -7.25 -7.19
CA GLY A 219 5.74 -8.24 -7.77
C GLY A 219 6.31 -9.20 -6.72
N VAL A 220 6.79 -8.66 -5.57
CA VAL A 220 7.28 -9.49 -4.46
C VAL A 220 6.21 -10.43 -3.94
N TYR A 221 4.99 -9.92 -3.76
CA TYR A 221 3.86 -10.72 -3.30
C TYR A 221 3.59 -11.90 -4.23
N LEU A 222 3.49 -11.67 -5.55
CA LEU A 222 3.23 -12.72 -6.53
C LEU A 222 4.36 -13.77 -6.57
N LEU A 223 5.62 -13.33 -6.44
CA LEU A 223 6.77 -14.24 -6.38
C LEU A 223 6.78 -15.08 -5.09
N LEU A 224 6.45 -14.48 -3.94
CA LEU A 224 6.36 -15.20 -2.66
C LEU A 224 5.17 -16.16 -2.66
N ARG A 225 4.02 -15.76 -3.22
CA ARG A 225 2.85 -16.63 -3.39
C ARG A 225 3.19 -17.86 -4.22
N ARG A 226 3.90 -17.66 -5.35
CA ARG A 226 4.38 -18.77 -6.17
C ARG A 226 5.35 -19.68 -5.40
N PHE A 227 6.23 -19.09 -4.59
CA PHE A 227 7.24 -19.85 -3.85
C PHE A 227 6.65 -20.63 -2.67
N VAL A 228 5.76 -20.03 -1.88
CA VAL A 228 5.19 -20.60 -0.65
C VAL A 228 3.96 -21.45 -0.95
N ASP A 229 3.00 -20.90 -1.70
CA ASP A 229 1.70 -21.54 -1.94
C ASP A 229 1.71 -22.42 -3.22
N GLN A 230 2.79 -22.39 -4.00
CA GLN A 230 2.90 -23.08 -5.31
C GLN A 230 1.81 -22.66 -6.31
N THR A 231 1.22 -21.47 -6.12
CA THR A 231 0.17 -20.91 -6.98
C THR A 231 0.79 -20.26 -8.22
N GLU A 232 0.20 -20.42 -9.38
CA GLU A 232 0.68 -19.77 -10.59
C GLU A 232 0.52 -18.24 -10.52
N ILE A 233 1.40 -17.51 -11.22
CA ILE A 233 1.43 -16.02 -11.13
C ILE A 233 0.17 -15.42 -11.78
N ASP A 234 -0.41 -16.09 -12.77
CA ASP A 234 -1.59 -15.69 -13.53
C ASP A 234 -2.92 -15.94 -12.79
N GLU A 235 -2.92 -16.68 -11.71
CA GLU A 235 -4.08 -16.84 -10.83
C GLU A 235 -4.41 -15.56 -10.05
N VAL A 236 -4.79 -14.51 -10.77
CA VAL A 236 -5.24 -13.23 -10.23
C VAL A 236 -6.71 -13.07 -10.56
N PHE A 237 -7.55 -12.78 -9.56
CA PHE A 237 -8.97 -12.55 -9.77
C PHE A 237 -9.22 -11.33 -10.67
N VAL A 238 -10.01 -11.49 -11.72
CA VAL A 238 -10.49 -10.42 -12.61
C VAL A 238 -11.99 -10.51 -12.76
N VAL A 239 -12.69 -9.39 -12.62
CA VAL A 239 -14.17 -9.32 -12.58
C VAL A 239 -14.82 -9.84 -13.87
N ASP A 240 -14.18 -9.62 -15.01
CA ASP A 240 -14.74 -9.98 -16.33
C ASP A 240 -14.62 -11.47 -16.68
N GLU A 241 -13.96 -12.28 -15.86
CA GLU A 241 -13.74 -13.69 -16.18
C GLU A 241 -15.04 -14.51 -16.15
N LYS A 242 -15.97 -14.17 -15.27
CA LYS A 242 -17.30 -14.82 -15.21
C LYS A 242 -18.11 -14.58 -16.49
N THR A 243 -17.98 -13.37 -17.05
CA THR A 243 -18.67 -12.99 -18.30
C THR A 243 -17.93 -13.52 -19.53
N LYS A 244 -16.59 -13.60 -19.48
CA LYS A 244 -15.75 -14.03 -20.61
C LYS A 244 -15.90 -15.53 -20.95
N TYR A 245 -16.17 -16.36 -19.97
CA TYR A 245 -16.36 -17.81 -20.17
C TYR A 245 -17.81 -18.23 -20.25
N GLY A 246 -18.77 -17.31 -20.22
CA GLY A 246 -20.20 -17.61 -20.37
C GLY A 246 -20.74 -18.52 -19.26
N LEU A 247 -20.09 -18.59 -18.11
CA LEU A 247 -20.50 -19.48 -17.00
C LEU A 247 -21.88 -19.12 -16.45
N GLU A 248 -22.28 -17.85 -16.48
CA GLU A 248 -23.62 -17.44 -16.10
C GLU A 248 -24.67 -17.92 -17.11
N ASP A 249 -24.36 -17.83 -18.39
CA ASP A 249 -25.25 -18.33 -19.46
C ASP A 249 -25.38 -19.86 -19.39
N LEU A 250 -24.30 -20.56 -19.10
CA LEU A 250 -24.33 -22.04 -18.94
C LEU A 250 -25.09 -22.47 -17.68
N LEU A 251 -24.98 -21.74 -16.59
CA LEU A 251 -25.75 -21.99 -15.36
C LEU A 251 -27.23 -21.69 -15.55
N GLN A 252 -27.57 -20.61 -16.26
CA GLN A 252 -28.96 -20.30 -16.62
C GLN A 252 -29.55 -21.34 -17.57
N GLN A 253 -28.82 -21.75 -18.60
CA GLN A 253 -29.24 -22.83 -19.50
C GLN A 253 -29.42 -24.17 -18.81
N SER A 254 -28.53 -24.51 -17.85
CA SER A 254 -28.66 -25.75 -17.08
C SER A 254 -29.87 -25.72 -16.14
N THR A 255 -30.21 -24.57 -15.59
CA THR A 255 -31.38 -24.38 -14.71
C THR A 255 -32.69 -24.38 -15.52
N GLU A 256 -32.71 -23.77 -16.70
CA GLU A 256 -33.86 -23.83 -17.61
C GLU A 256 -34.10 -25.22 -18.17
N ASN A 257 -33.04 -25.95 -18.53
CA ASN A 257 -33.18 -27.34 -18.99
C ASN A 257 -33.66 -28.26 -17.88
N ALA A 258 -33.18 -28.07 -16.63
CA ALA A 258 -33.69 -28.84 -15.48
C ALA A 258 -35.15 -28.51 -15.15
N ALA A 259 -35.59 -27.27 -15.30
CA ALA A 259 -36.96 -26.86 -15.13
C ALA A 259 -37.90 -27.41 -16.26
N ALA A 260 -37.40 -27.50 -17.48
CA ALA A 260 -38.12 -28.06 -18.61
C ALA A 260 -38.32 -29.57 -18.48
N THR A 261 -37.32 -30.32 -18.00
CA THR A 261 -37.44 -31.77 -17.76
C THR A 261 -38.42 -32.11 -16.63
N VAL A 262 -38.48 -31.29 -15.58
CA VAL A 262 -39.43 -31.47 -14.47
C VAL A 262 -40.89 -31.23 -14.91
N ASN A 263 -41.11 -30.32 -15.87
CA ASN A 263 -42.44 -30.03 -16.39
C ASN A 263 -42.92 -31.12 -17.38
N ASP A 264 -42.03 -31.84 -18.05
CA ASP A 264 -42.36 -32.90 -19.01
C ASP A 264 -42.69 -34.22 -18.26
N GLU A 265 -42.04 -34.50 -17.12
CA GLU A 265 -42.35 -35.67 -16.28
C GLU A 265 -43.63 -35.51 -15.43
N GLY A 266 -44.17 -34.30 -15.32
CA GLY A 266 -45.43 -34.03 -14.59
C GLY A 266 -46.68 -34.04 -15.50
N ALA A 267 -46.54 -34.34 -16.79
CA ALA A 267 -47.61 -34.29 -17.79
C ALA A 267 -48.02 -35.70 -18.29
N GLU A 268 -47.43 -36.80 -17.79
CA GLU A 268 -47.87 -38.17 -17.96
C GLU A 268 -48.60 -38.65 -16.66
#